data_ba9b9a832cf28bfb46645cd98258c74d
#
_entry.id   ba9b9a832cf28bfb46645cd98258c74d
#
_cell.length_a   1.000
_cell.length_b   1.000
_cell.length_c   1.000
_cell.angle_alpha   90.00
_cell.angle_beta   90.00
_cell.angle_gamma   90.00
#
_symmetry.space_group_name_H-M   'P 1'
#
loop_
_entity.id
_entity.type
_entity.pdbx_description
1 polymer ?
#
loop_
_entity_poly.entity_id
_entity_poly.type
_entity_poly.pdbx_seq_one_letter_code
_entity_poly.pdbx_strand_id
1 'polypeptide(L)'
;MGFLRYVAGYFQKEKVTAAKVIDLLNRGYSLTQLFGGNIYNIPEIRTAINFIAEKVASIPFYHIRADTEGNMNQVNDRLGFVLKVRTNPYQCPQVFWTHCMTKVLLTNNCFIMPEWDEHSGKLRWLWPLPFTLGEFNQDAQGRIIVTLGGSYPFYYDDLIHLQRFPDGKQGSSKQASGNYVQIVNTMQNQAVKDSENSQRIAALLQVKSQLKSSDMKKKLDEFKELFLTAENTTGFGMIGAEYEVHNLDMKLNPLDTKLLDDITRKLYNYFGVSYEIINGTASELQFEQFVDNTIKPWVWQIEETSTYALFSETEIFHGNCVQAELVDLEISTLAAKTAFYKEMVYGTIMNRNEIRKRLGITKGPPELDKFLENKNFQVLSPGSYVVEQKGGESDEQGSGEKVTPESAV
;
A
#
# COMPACT_ATOMS: atom_id res chain seq x y z
N MET A 1 8.55 12.75 30.70
CA MET A 1 8.08 14.04 30.18
C MET A 1 6.92 13.90 29.20
N GLY A 2 6.71 12.78 28.52
CA GLY A 2 5.47 12.52 27.79
C GLY A 2 4.22 12.60 28.67
N PHE A 3 4.32 12.05 29.87
CA PHE A 3 3.26 12.19 30.90
C PHE A 3 3.07 13.64 31.36
N LEU A 4 4.14 14.43 31.51
CA LEU A 4 4.05 15.85 31.90
C LEU A 4 3.59 16.75 30.74
N ARG A 5 3.95 16.44 29.49
CA ARG A 5 3.37 17.08 28.28
C ARG A 5 1.88 16.77 28.18
N TYR A 6 1.52 15.52 28.42
CA TYR A 6 0.14 15.07 28.48
C TYR A 6 -0.64 15.77 29.62
N VAL A 7 -0.08 15.85 30.82
CA VAL A 7 -0.71 16.52 31.99
C VAL A 7 -0.76 18.03 31.82
N ALA A 8 0.29 18.68 31.32
CA ALA A 8 0.31 20.15 31.11
C ALA A 8 -0.59 20.62 29.97
N GLY A 9 -0.72 19.82 28.89
CA GLY A 9 -1.69 20.08 27.83
C GLY A 9 -3.14 19.76 28.21
N TYR A 10 -3.32 18.93 29.21
CA TYR A 10 -4.62 18.42 29.66
C TYR A 10 -5.47 19.47 30.44
N PHE A 11 -4.83 20.41 31.08
CA PHE A 11 -5.54 21.43 31.89
C PHE A 11 -6.23 22.53 31.06
N GLN A 12 -6.05 22.56 29.71
CA GLN A 12 -6.66 23.58 28.86
C GLN A 12 -7.39 23.03 27.62
N LYS A 13 -7.57 21.72 27.49
CA LYS A 13 -8.30 21.12 26.35
C LYS A 13 -9.68 20.62 26.74
N GLU A 14 -10.68 20.95 25.94
CA GLU A 14 -11.90 20.12 25.86
C GLU A 14 -11.48 18.69 25.51
N LYS A 15 -11.64 17.79 26.47
CA LYS A 15 -11.30 16.37 26.32
C LYS A 15 -12.02 15.80 25.11
N VAL A 16 -11.29 15.30 24.13
CA VAL A 16 -11.87 14.46 23.07
C VAL A 16 -12.23 13.13 23.73
N THR A 17 -13.45 13.04 24.27
CA THR A 17 -13.96 11.81 24.90
C THR A 17 -14.19 10.74 23.85
N ALA A 18 -14.18 9.45 24.25
CA ALA A 18 -14.50 8.33 23.40
C ALA A 18 -15.85 8.52 22.64
N ALA A 19 -16.82 9.20 23.26
CA ALA A 19 -18.08 9.58 22.62
C ALA A 19 -17.87 10.58 21.46
N LYS A 20 -16.97 11.56 21.61
CA LYS A 20 -16.60 12.50 20.54
C LYS A 20 -15.87 11.78 19.40
N VAL A 21 -15.03 10.80 19.69
CA VAL A 21 -14.37 9.97 18.68
C VAL A 21 -15.39 9.18 17.88
N ILE A 22 -16.34 8.54 18.54
CA ILE A 22 -17.42 7.78 17.90
C ILE A 22 -18.29 8.70 17.04
N ASP A 23 -18.63 9.90 17.53
CA ASP A 23 -19.39 10.89 16.74
C ASP A 23 -18.60 11.37 15.52
N LEU A 24 -17.29 11.61 15.66
CA LEU A 24 -16.37 11.93 14.56
C LEU A 24 -16.32 10.83 13.49
N LEU A 25 -16.25 9.57 13.95
CA LEU A 25 -16.23 8.42 13.05
C LEU A 25 -17.58 8.20 12.35
N ASN A 26 -18.68 8.44 13.06
CA ASN A 26 -20.03 8.32 12.50
C ASN A 26 -20.38 9.44 11.50
N ARG A 27 -19.78 10.62 11.63
CA ARG A 27 -19.91 11.73 10.67
C ARG A 27 -18.96 11.56 9.48
N GLY A 28 -18.02 10.62 9.56
CA GLY A 28 -17.10 10.32 8.47
C GLY A 28 -17.84 9.76 7.27
N TYR A 29 -17.69 10.42 6.14
CA TYR A 29 -18.15 9.89 4.87
C TYR A 29 -17.41 8.58 4.56
N SER A 30 -18.11 7.60 3.98
CA SER A 30 -17.44 6.42 3.46
C SER A 30 -16.37 6.82 2.44
N LEU A 31 -15.33 6.01 2.27
CA LEU A 31 -14.28 6.28 1.25
C LEU A 31 -14.89 6.57 -0.13
N THR A 32 -15.99 5.91 -0.46
CA THR A 32 -16.75 6.13 -1.70
C THR A 32 -17.44 7.49 -1.76
N GLN A 33 -17.86 8.07 -0.64
CA GLN A 33 -18.52 9.40 -0.60
C GLN A 33 -17.53 10.55 -0.61
N LEU A 34 -16.32 10.37 -0.01
CA LEU A 34 -15.27 11.39 0.03
C LEU A 34 -14.74 11.76 -1.36
N PHE A 35 -14.90 10.90 -2.37
CA PHE A 35 -14.29 11.05 -3.70
C PHE A 35 -15.30 11.28 -4.84
N GLY A 36 -16.52 11.69 -4.54
CA GLY A 36 -17.55 11.83 -5.58
C GLY A 36 -17.91 10.49 -6.23
N GLY A 37 -17.70 9.37 -5.53
CA GLY A 37 -18.14 8.04 -5.92
C GLY A 37 -17.40 7.38 -7.09
N ASN A 38 -16.66 8.12 -7.91
CA ASN A 38 -16.27 7.65 -9.23
C ASN A 38 -14.85 7.05 -9.31
N ILE A 39 -13.87 7.60 -8.59
CA ILE A 39 -12.46 7.22 -8.79
C ILE A 39 -12.14 5.82 -8.23
N TYR A 40 -12.55 5.53 -7.00
CA TYR A 40 -12.29 4.22 -6.37
C TYR A 40 -13.16 3.08 -6.96
N ASN A 41 -14.19 3.43 -7.71
CA ASN A 41 -15.04 2.44 -8.41
C ASN A 41 -14.43 1.95 -9.72
N ILE A 42 -13.35 2.60 -10.20
CA ILE A 42 -12.61 2.15 -11.38
C ILE A 42 -11.80 0.91 -10.97
N PRO A 43 -12.03 -0.25 -11.60
CA PRO A 43 -11.42 -1.51 -11.18
C PRO A 43 -9.89 -1.46 -11.17
N GLU A 44 -9.27 -0.82 -12.15
CA GLU A 44 -7.82 -0.69 -12.31
C GLU A 44 -7.21 0.10 -11.15
N ILE A 45 -7.81 1.23 -10.79
CA ILE A 45 -7.36 2.06 -9.68
C ILE A 45 -7.53 1.31 -8.35
N ARG A 46 -8.68 0.69 -8.16
CA ARG A 46 -8.97 -0.10 -6.96
C ARG A 46 -7.98 -1.23 -6.78
N THR A 47 -7.64 -1.93 -7.88
CA THR A 47 -6.67 -3.03 -7.87
C THR A 47 -5.29 -2.53 -7.46
N ALA A 48 -4.79 -1.44 -8.06
CA ALA A 48 -3.48 -0.88 -7.72
C ALA A 48 -3.42 -0.42 -6.26
N ILE A 49 -4.43 0.31 -5.79
CA ILE A 49 -4.48 0.82 -4.42
C ILE A 49 -4.55 -0.32 -3.42
N ASN A 50 -5.44 -1.29 -3.62
CA ASN A 50 -5.58 -2.41 -2.71
C ASN A 50 -4.30 -3.25 -2.67
N PHE A 51 -3.67 -3.48 -3.80
CA PHE A 51 -2.42 -4.24 -3.86
C PHE A 51 -1.32 -3.60 -2.99
N ILE A 52 -1.11 -2.29 -3.11
CA ILE A 52 -0.12 -1.56 -2.30
C ILE A 52 -0.55 -1.55 -0.83
N ALA A 53 -1.81 -1.22 -0.55
CA ALA A 53 -2.34 -1.12 0.80
C ALA A 53 -2.23 -2.44 1.57
N GLU A 54 -2.57 -3.57 0.94
CA GLU A 54 -2.47 -4.89 1.53
C GLU A 54 -1.00 -5.32 1.75
N LYS A 55 -0.10 -4.96 0.84
CA LYS A 55 1.34 -5.23 1.01
C LYS A 55 1.92 -4.46 2.20
N VAL A 56 1.66 -3.16 2.33
CA VAL A 56 2.08 -2.39 3.50
C VAL A 56 1.43 -2.91 4.78
N ALA A 57 0.14 -3.22 4.74
CA ALA A 57 -0.61 -3.73 5.89
C ALA A 57 -0.18 -5.15 6.34
N SER A 58 0.47 -5.91 5.47
CA SER A 58 1.02 -7.23 5.83
C SER A 58 2.30 -7.17 6.63
N ILE A 59 2.93 -5.99 6.70
CA ILE A 59 4.17 -5.78 7.43
C ILE A 59 3.84 -5.55 8.92
N PRO A 60 4.40 -6.34 9.82
CA PRO A 60 4.18 -6.14 11.25
C PRO A 60 5.01 -4.98 11.78
N PHE A 61 4.38 -4.13 12.60
CA PHE A 61 5.03 -3.05 13.32
C PHE A 61 5.16 -3.41 14.80
N TYR A 62 6.29 -3.05 15.39
CA TYR A 62 6.63 -3.37 16.78
C TYR A 62 7.08 -2.14 17.54
N HIS A 63 6.84 -2.11 18.85
CA HIS A 63 7.54 -1.23 19.76
C HIS A 63 8.92 -1.83 20.05
N ILE A 64 9.96 -1.13 19.64
CA ILE A 64 11.35 -1.50 19.85
C ILE A 64 11.99 -0.51 20.82
N ARG A 65 12.88 -1.02 21.65
CA ARG A 65 13.73 -0.20 22.51
C ARG A 65 15.19 -0.62 22.34
N ALA A 66 16.02 0.30 21.91
CA ALA A 66 17.47 0.10 21.89
C ALA A 66 18.01 0.15 23.32
N ASP A 67 18.88 -0.78 23.67
CA ASP A 67 19.65 -0.72 24.90
C ASP A 67 20.91 0.14 24.75
N THR A 68 21.68 0.31 25.82
CA THR A 68 22.91 1.10 25.84
C THR A 68 24.02 0.50 24.96
N GLU A 69 23.90 -0.76 24.59
CA GLU A 69 24.83 -1.49 23.72
C GLU A 69 24.39 -1.46 22.25
N GLY A 70 23.23 -0.85 21.97
CA GLY A 70 22.65 -0.76 20.62
C GLY A 70 21.82 -1.96 20.20
N ASN A 71 21.57 -2.93 21.10
CA ASN A 71 20.70 -4.05 20.76
C ASN A 71 19.24 -3.60 20.71
N MET A 72 18.53 -3.99 19.65
CA MET A 72 17.13 -3.69 19.44
C MET A 72 16.24 -4.75 20.11
N ASN A 73 15.57 -4.38 21.19
CA ASN A 73 14.73 -5.28 21.96
C ASN A 73 13.25 -4.95 21.76
N GLN A 74 12.46 -5.96 21.37
CA GLN A 74 11.00 -5.80 21.28
C GLN A 74 10.39 -5.65 22.67
N VAL A 75 9.60 -4.59 22.85
CA VAL A 75 8.89 -4.31 24.11
C VAL A 75 7.48 -4.88 24.06
N ASN A 76 7.15 -5.75 25.02
CA ASN A 76 5.81 -6.32 25.17
C ASN A 76 4.98 -5.46 26.10
N ASP A 77 4.45 -4.37 25.61
CA ASP A 77 3.61 -3.42 26.35
C ASP A 77 2.26 -3.19 25.67
N ARG A 78 1.51 -2.18 26.13
CA ARG A 78 0.22 -1.84 25.56
C ARG A 78 0.34 -1.33 24.11
N LEU A 79 1.39 -0.60 23.78
CA LEU A 79 1.66 -0.15 22.41
C LEU A 79 1.93 -1.36 21.50
N GLY A 80 2.78 -2.30 21.95
CA GLY A 80 3.02 -3.54 21.22
C GLY A 80 1.74 -4.35 20.97
N PHE A 81 0.80 -4.38 21.94
CA PHE A 81 -0.52 -4.98 21.73
C PHE A 81 -1.35 -4.26 20.65
N VAL A 82 -1.38 -2.93 20.67
CA VAL A 82 -2.14 -2.12 19.70
C VAL A 82 -1.59 -2.28 18.28
N LEU A 83 -0.27 -2.36 18.14
CA LEU A 83 0.38 -2.51 16.83
C LEU A 83 0.27 -3.93 16.26
N LYS A 84 0.22 -4.98 17.13
CA LYS A 84 0.32 -6.37 16.71
C LYS A 84 -1.00 -7.14 16.74
N VAL A 85 -1.87 -6.85 17.71
CA VAL A 85 -3.04 -7.70 17.98
C VAL A 85 -4.33 -6.98 17.61
N ARG A 86 -4.54 -5.76 18.12
CA ARG A 86 -5.78 -5.03 17.88
C ARG A 86 -5.57 -3.52 17.99
N THR A 87 -5.70 -2.84 16.88
CA THR A 87 -5.42 -1.41 16.78
C THR A 87 -6.55 -0.55 17.34
N ASN A 88 -7.80 -0.98 17.17
CA ASN A 88 -8.97 -0.38 17.80
C ASN A 88 -10.08 -1.43 17.95
N PRO A 89 -11.19 -1.14 18.66
CA PRO A 89 -12.27 -2.12 18.90
C PRO A 89 -12.89 -2.74 17.64
N TYR A 90 -12.77 -2.08 16.48
CA TYR A 90 -13.38 -2.52 15.23
C TYR A 90 -12.37 -3.15 14.25
N GLN A 91 -11.06 -2.88 14.40
CA GLN A 91 -10.07 -3.22 13.39
C GLN A 91 -8.85 -3.92 13.99
N CYS A 92 -8.44 -5.02 13.37
CA CYS A 92 -7.11 -5.59 13.58
C CYS A 92 -6.06 -4.76 12.81
N PRO A 93 -4.76 -4.89 13.11
CA PRO A 93 -3.71 -4.08 12.49
C PRO A 93 -3.72 -4.12 10.95
N GLN A 94 -3.90 -5.31 10.37
CA GLN A 94 -3.96 -5.44 8.91
C GLN A 94 -5.11 -4.61 8.30
N VAL A 95 -6.33 -4.73 8.84
CA VAL A 95 -7.49 -3.97 8.34
C VAL A 95 -7.30 -2.47 8.56
N PHE A 96 -6.73 -2.10 9.70
CA PHE A 96 -6.44 -0.71 10.03
C PHE A 96 -5.44 -0.08 9.04
N TRP A 97 -4.30 -0.71 8.82
CA TRP A 97 -3.29 -0.20 7.90
C TRP A 97 -3.76 -0.24 6.44
N THR A 98 -4.51 -1.28 6.02
CA THR A 98 -5.15 -1.28 4.70
C THR A 98 -6.06 -0.06 4.53
N HIS A 99 -6.88 0.27 5.54
CA HIS A 99 -7.75 1.44 5.51
C HIS A 99 -6.94 2.75 5.42
N CYS A 100 -5.93 2.93 6.26
CA CYS A 100 -5.08 4.13 6.24
C CYS A 100 -4.34 4.29 4.92
N MET A 101 -3.76 3.22 4.39
CA MET A 101 -3.06 3.22 3.11
C MET A 101 -4.00 3.48 1.93
N THR A 102 -5.16 2.84 1.90
CA THR A 102 -6.18 3.14 0.88
C THR A 102 -6.55 4.62 0.90
N LYS A 103 -6.72 5.17 2.09
CA LYS A 103 -7.06 6.58 2.26
C LYS A 103 -5.95 7.50 1.76
N VAL A 104 -4.70 7.31 2.17
CA VAL A 104 -3.60 8.18 1.73
C VAL A 104 -3.33 8.05 0.23
N LEU A 105 -3.47 6.87 -0.36
CA LEU A 105 -3.30 6.67 -1.80
C LEU A 105 -4.39 7.36 -2.62
N LEU A 106 -5.61 7.46 -2.07
CA LEU A 106 -6.73 8.16 -2.71
C LEU A 106 -6.68 9.67 -2.51
N THR A 107 -6.28 10.14 -1.32
CA THR A 107 -6.46 11.55 -0.92
C THR A 107 -5.18 12.32 -0.73
N ASN A 108 -4.06 11.63 -0.83
CA ASN A 108 -2.72 12.12 -0.50
C ASN A 108 -2.51 12.48 0.98
N ASN A 109 -3.52 12.31 1.85
CA ASN A 109 -3.43 12.58 3.28
C ASN A 109 -4.20 11.52 4.08
N CYS A 110 -3.64 11.10 5.20
CA CYS A 110 -4.32 10.29 6.19
C CYS A 110 -3.90 10.73 7.58
N PHE A 111 -4.85 11.22 8.38
CA PHE A 111 -4.65 11.58 9.78
C PHE A 111 -5.10 10.42 10.67
N ILE A 112 -4.25 10.04 11.62
CA ILE A 112 -4.52 9.00 12.60
C ILE A 112 -4.37 9.62 13.98
N MET A 113 -5.36 9.43 14.84
CA MET A 113 -5.38 9.97 16.19
C MET A 113 -5.09 8.87 17.21
N PRO A 114 -4.02 8.98 18.01
CA PRO A 114 -3.82 8.15 19.18
C PRO A 114 -4.81 8.52 20.29
N GLU A 115 -5.52 7.53 20.84
CA GLU A 115 -6.36 7.66 22.01
C GLU A 115 -5.60 7.17 23.23
N TRP A 116 -5.43 8.04 24.22
CA TRP A 116 -4.73 7.74 25.47
C TRP A 116 -5.71 7.49 26.60
N ASP A 117 -5.38 6.52 27.45
CA ASP A 117 -6.13 6.27 28.67
C ASP A 117 -5.85 7.38 29.72
N GLU A 118 -6.89 8.00 30.20
CA GLU A 118 -6.81 9.17 31.09
C GLU A 118 -6.16 8.85 32.44
N HIS A 119 -6.31 7.61 32.94
CA HIS A 119 -5.86 7.21 34.26
C HIS A 119 -4.43 6.66 34.24
N SER A 120 -4.09 5.90 33.21
CA SER A 120 -2.78 5.24 33.12
C SER A 120 -1.78 5.98 32.23
N GLY A 121 -2.23 6.95 31.42
CA GLY A 121 -1.40 7.63 30.42
C GLY A 121 -0.89 6.72 29.31
N LYS A 122 -1.41 5.49 29.21
CA LYS A 122 -1.00 4.52 28.19
C LYS A 122 -1.85 4.65 26.93
N LEU A 123 -1.27 4.35 25.77
CA LEU A 123 -2.00 4.29 24.53
C LEU A 123 -3.15 3.28 24.64
N ARG A 124 -4.36 3.72 24.33
CA ARG A 124 -5.55 2.88 24.33
C ARG A 124 -5.82 2.31 22.97
N TRP A 125 -5.94 3.16 21.94
CA TRP A 125 -6.26 2.80 20.56
C TRP A 125 -5.68 3.79 19.56
N LEU A 126 -5.67 3.40 18.26
CA LEU A 126 -5.40 4.28 17.14
C LEU A 126 -6.65 4.40 16.27
N TRP A 127 -7.00 5.63 15.90
CA TRP A 127 -8.20 5.92 15.12
C TRP A 127 -7.89 6.64 13.81
N PRO A 128 -8.26 6.07 12.65
CA PRO A 128 -8.13 6.78 11.38
C PRO A 128 -9.22 7.86 11.32
N LEU A 129 -8.81 9.12 11.25
CA LEU A 129 -9.77 10.23 11.18
C LEU A 129 -10.41 10.30 9.80
N PRO A 130 -11.70 10.68 9.68
CA PRO A 130 -12.39 10.71 8.39
C PRO A 130 -11.96 11.86 7.48
N PHE A 131 -11.21 12.83 7.98
CA PHE A 131 -10.80 14.02 7.25
C PHE A 131 -9.56 13.77 6.39
N THR A 132 -9.47 14.54 5.29
CA THR A 132 -8.40 14.41 4.29
C THR A 132 -7.56 15.67 4.14
N LEU A 133 -8.07 16.81 4.58
CA LEU A 133 -7.40 18.11 4.55
C LEU A 133 -7.56 18.78 5.90
N GLY A 134 -6.55 19.56 6.29
CA GLY A 134 -6.54 20.34 7.51
C GLY A 134 -6.12 21.78 7.25
N GLU A 135 -6.65 22.69 8.08
CA GLU A 135 -6.21 24.07 8.15
C GLU A 135 -5.18 24.21 9.27
N PHE A 136 -3.98 24.65 8.92
CA PHE A 136 -2.87 24.74 9.86
C PHE A 136 -2.77 26.17 10.42
N ASN A 137 -2.87 26.26 11.73
CA ASN A 137 -2.73 27.50 12.50
C ASN A 137 -1.69 27.30 13.61
N GLN A 138 -1.31 28.37 14.28
CA GLN A 138 -0.36 28.35 15.39
C GLN A 138 -1.02 28.98 16.62
N ASP A 139 -0.84 28.37 17.78
CA ASP A 139 -1.32 28.95 19.05
C ASP A 139 -0.37 30.06 19.56
N ALA A 140 -0.76 30.71 20.64
CA ALA A 140 0.04 31.79 21.24
C ALA A 140 1.41 31.30 21.78
N GLN A 141 1.57 29.99 21.96
CA GLN A 141 2.80 29.34 22.43
C GLN A 141 3.67 28.81 21.25
N GLY A 142 3.24 29.06 20.00
CA GLY A 142 3.99 28.62 18.83
C GLY A 142 3.72 27.16 18.40
N ARG A 143 2.79 26.45 19.06
CA ARG A 143 2.46 25.07 18.71
C ARG A 143 1.54 25.03 17.48
N ILE A 144 1.74 24.06 16.62
CA ILE A 144 0.93 23.90 15.41
C ILE A 144 -0.39 23.23 15.78
N ILE A 145 -1.49 23.86 15.40
CA ILE A 145 -2.86 23.33 15.48
C ILE A 145 -3.34 23.03 14.06
N VAL A 146 -3.84 21.83 13.85
CA VAL A 146 -4.54 21.47 12.63
C VAL A 146 -6.04 21.36 12.90
N THR A 147 -6.84 22.16 12.18
CA THR A 147 -8.29 22.09 12.25
C THR A 147 -8.78 21.17 11.12
N LEU A 148 -9.36 20.04 11.48
CA LEU A 148 -9.89 19.06 10.57
C LEU A 148 -11.41 19.21 10.43
N GLY A 149 -11.92 19.06 9.19
CA GLY A 149 -13.35 19.21 8.91
C GLY A 149 -13.94 20.58 9.26
N GLY A 150 -13.12 21.63 9.33
CA GLY A 150 -13.52 23.00 9.63
C GLY A 150 -13.92 23.26 11.08
N SER A 151 -13.97 22.24 11.96
CA SER A 151 -14.52 22.39 13.31
C SER A 151 -13.75 21.66 14.41
N TYR A 152 -12.77 20.81 14.06
CA TYR A 152 -12.09 19.94 15.01
C TYR A 152 -10.61 20.29 15.10
N PRO A 153 -10.20 21.11 16.10
CA PRO A 153 -8.79 21.44 16.31
C PRO A 153 -8.05 20.31 17.04
N PHE A 154 -6.87 19.94 16.51
CA PHE A 154 -5.92 19.02 17.14
C PHE A 154 -4.55 19.66 17.18
N TYR A 155 -3.74 19.33 18.16
CA TYR A 155 -2.31 19.61 18.07
C TYR A 155 -1.70 18.66 17.05
N TYR A 156 -0.91 19.21 16.12
CA TYR A 156 -0.34 18.43 15.04
C TYR A 156 0.62 17.35 15.53
N ASP A 157 1.38 17.65 16.60
CA ASP A 157 2.31 16.72 17.23
C ASP A 157 1.62 15.52 17.89
N ASP A 158 0.31 15.60 18.14
CA ASP A 158 -0.48 14.50 18.72
C ASP A 158 -1.10 13.59 17.63
N LEU A 159 -0.84 13.88 16.36
CA LEU A 159 -1.40 13.11 15.21
C LEU A 159 -0.30 12.41 14.44
N ILE A 160 -0.60 11.19 13.99
CA ILE A 160 0.18 10.52 12.95
C ILE A 160 -0.39 10.99 11.61
N HIS A 161 0.43 11.65 10.79
CA HIS A 161 0.01 12.16 9.49
C HIS A 161 0.80 11.53 8.36
N LEU A 162 0.14 10.67 7.58
CA LEU A 162 0.71 10.09 6.38
C LEU A 162 0.39 10.99 5.18
N GLN A 163 1.42 11.30 4.39
CA GLN A 163 1.35 12.24 3.26
C GLN A 163 1.88 11.60 1.98
N ARG A 164 1.21 11.90 0.87
CA ARG A 164 1.68 11.59 -0.47
C ARG A 164 1.77 12.88 -1.27
N PHE A 165 2.80 13.03 -2.08
CA PHE A 165 3.04 14.26 -2.85
C PHE A 165 2.95 15.52 -1.98
N PRO A 166 3.88 15.69 -1.03
CA PRO A 166 3.84 16.80 -0.08
C PRO A 166 3.86 18.14 -0.81
N ASP A 167 2.91 19.02 -0.46
CA ASP A 167 2.75 20.36 -0.99
C ASP A 167 2.66 21.32 0.20
N GLY A 168 3.81 21.70 0.73
CA GLY A 168 3.93 22.51 1.94
C GLY A 168 3.66 21.73 3.23
N LYS A 169 2.53 21.97 3.89
CA LYS A 169 2.21 21.41 5.23
C LYS A 169 1.47 20.07 5.19
N GLN A 170 1.00 19.66 4.04
CA GLN A 170 0.21 18.45 3.84
C GLN A 170 0.39 17.90 2.42
N GLY A 171 -0.08 16.69 2.17
CA GLY A 171 -0.11 16.13 0.82
C GLY A 171 -1.02 16.95 -0.11
N SER A 172 -0.67 16.99 -1.39
CA SER A 172 -1.39 17.80 -2.39
C SER A 172 -2.88 17.47 -2.42
N SER A 173 -3.73 18.51 -2.43
CA SER A 173 -5.17 18.36 -2.64
C SER A 173 -5.54 18.01 -4.08
N LYS A 174 -4.61 18.20 -5.03
CA LYS A 174 -4.81 17.92 -6.45
C LYS A 174 -4.40 16.51 -6.80
N GLN A 175 -5.31 15.76 -7.39
CA GLN A 175 -5.02 14.43 -7.92
C GLN A 175 -4.58 14.55 -9.39
N ALA A 176 -3.31 14.28 -9.67
CA ALA A 176 -2.79 14.27 -11.03
C ALA A 176 -3.41 13.15 -11.91
N SER A 177 -3.98 12.12 -11.28
CA SER A 177 -4.67 11.03 -11.97
C SER A 177 -6.03 11.41 -12.58
N GLY A 178 -6.59 12.56 -12.22
CA GLY A 178 -7.95 12.95 -12.61
C GLY A 178 -8.20 12.92 -14.12
N ASN A 179 -7.23 13.36 -14.92
CA ASN A 179 -7.35 13.34 -16.40
C ASN A 179 -7.38 11.91 -16.95
N TYR A 180 -6.56 10.99 -16.41
CA TYR A 180 -6.56 9.57 -16.82
C TYR A 180 -7.87 8.89 -16.46
N VAL A 181 -8.40 9.21 -15.28
CA VAL A 181 -9.71 8.72 -14.82
C VAL A 181 -10.82 9.14 -15.76
N GLN A 182 -10.85 10.41 -16.20
CA GLN A 182 -11.84 10.89 -17.16
C GLN A 182 -11.73 10.18 -18.49
N ILE A 183 -10.52 9.94 -18.97
CA ILE A 183 -10.28 9.22 -20.22
C ILE A 183 -10.80 7.76 -20.11
N VAL A 184 -10.45 7.03 -19.04
CA VAL A 184 -10.93 5.65 -18.81
C VAL A 184 -12.45 5.60 -18.77
N ASN A 185 -13.09 6.47 -17.99
CA ASN A 185 -14.55 6.54 -17.90
C ASN A 185 -15.19 6.83 -19.27
N THR A 186 -14.61 7.74 -20.04
CA THR A 186 -15.11 8.08 -21.38
C THR A 186 -15.00 6.88 -22.31
N MET A 187 -13.87 6.18 -22.29
CA MET A 187 -13.64 4.99 -23.13
C MET A 187 -14.57 3.83 -22.74
N GLN A 188 -14.76 3.58 -21.44
CA GLN A 188 -15.69 2.55 -20.97
C GLN A 188 -17.13 2.88 -21.39
N ASN A 189 -17.55 4.13 -21.23
CA ASN A 189 -18.87 4.58 -21.68
C ASN A 189 -19.02 4.47 -23.21
N GLN A 190 -17.95 4.74 -23.97
CA GLN A 190 -17.95 4.57 -25.41
C GLN A 190 -18.09 3.10 -25.79
N ALA A 191 -17.35 2.19 -25.12
CA ALA A 191 -17.44 0.76 -25.33
C ALA A 191 -18.86 0.21 -25.11
N VAL A 192 -19.52 0.66 -24.03
CA VAL A 192 -20.92 0.30 -23.76
C VAL A 192 -21.83 0.77 -24.88
N LYS A 193 -21.72 2.03 -25.30
CA LYS A 193 -22.51 2.58 -26.42
C LYS A 193 -22.24 1.85 -27.72
N ASP A 194 -20.98 1.52 -27.99
CA ASP A 194 -20.62 0.80 -29.24
C ASP A 194 -21.16 -0.64 -29.20
N SER A 195 -21.15 -1.29 -28.02
CA SER A 195 -21.79 -2.59 -27.83
C SER A 195 -23.31 -2.53 -28.01
N GLU A 196 -23.99 -1.53 -27.45
CA GLU A 196 -25.42 -1.30 -27.65
C GLU A 196 -25.73 -0.98 -29.12
N ASN A 197 -24.91 -0.18 -29.79
CA ASN A 197 -25.10 0.19 -31.18
C ASN A 197 -24.77 -0.98 -32.13
N SER A 198 -23.86 -1.89 -31.76
CA SER A 198 -23.53 -3.07 -32.57
C SER A 198 -24.74 -4.02 -32.73
N GLN A 199 -25.65 -3.98 -31.78
CA GLN A 199 -26.90 -4.75 -31.84
C GLN A 199 -27.99 -4.06 -32.65
N ARG A 200 -27.79 -2.80 -33.06
CA ARG A 200 -28.75 -2.05 -33.85
C ARG A 200 -28.43 -2.21 -35.33
N ILE A 201 -29.40 -2.69 -36.09
CA ILE A 201 -29.31 -2.71 -37.53
C ILE A 201 -29.43 -1.27 -38.05
N ALA A 202 -28.31 -0.70 -38.54
CA ALA A 202 -28.36 0.60 -39.20
C ALA A 202 -28.59 0.37 -40.70
N ALA A 203 -29.80 0.62 -41.15
CA ALA A 203 -30.15 0.52 -42.55
C ALA A 203 -30.81 1.83 -43.02
N LEU A 204 -30.46 2.28 -44.19
CA LEU A 204 -31.14 3.36 -44.88
C LEU A 204 -32.26 2.81 -45.72
N LEU A 205 -33.50 3.15 -45.38
CA LEU A 205 -34.65 2.76 -46.16
C LEU A 205 -34.92 3.82 -47.26
N GLN A 206 -34.60 3.46 -48.50
CA GLN A 206 -34.90 4.31 -49.65
C GLN A 206 -36.27 3.95 -50.23
N VAL A 207 -37.20 4.89 -50.28
CA VAL A 207 -38.50 4.70 -50.89
C VAL A 207 -38.45 5.27 -52.31
N LYS A 208 -38.82 4.44 -53.32
CA LYS A 208 -38.78 4.81 -54.76
C LYS A 208 -39.89 5.74 -55.20
N SER A 209 -40.79 6.15 -54.30
CA SER A 209 -41.89 7.07 -54.60
C SER A 209 -41.76 8.41 -53.84
N GLN A 210 -42.23 9.49 -54.44
CA GLN A 210 -42.30 10.78 -53.79
C GLN A 210 -43.43 10.78 -52.72
N LEU A 211 -43.01 10.66 -51.45
CA LEU A 211 -43.90 10.62 -50.32
C LEU A 211 -43.87 11.96 -49.54
N LYS A 212 -45.00 12.34 -48.94
CA LYS A 212 -45.06 13.44 -47.98
C LYS A 212 -44.39 13.01 -46.68
N SER A 213 -43.82 13.95 -45.94
CA SER A 213 -43.10 13.69 -44.67
C SER A 213 -43.93 12.91 -43.61
N SER A 214 -45.27 13.06 -43.64
CA SER A 214 -46.18 12.31 -42.77
C SER A 214 -46.25 10.79 -43.12
N ASP A 215 -46.17 10.51 -44.40
CA ASP A 215 -46.27 9.12 -44.89
C ASP A 215 -44.92 8.39 -44.78
N MET A 216 -43.79 9.17 -44.84
CA MET A 216 -42.47 8.63 -44.54
C MET A 216 -42.35 8.17 -43.10
N LYS A 217 -42.90 8.93 -42.13
CA LYS A 217 -42.91 8.50 -40.73
C LYS A 217 -43.70 7.23 -40.50
N LYS A 218 -44.91 7.12 -41.09
CA LYS A 218 -45.73 5.92 -40.98
C LYS A 218 -44.98 4.70 -41.52
N LYS A 219 -44.37 4.83 -42.70
CA LYS A 219 -43.62 3.74 -43.33
C LYS A 219 -42.34 3.34 -42.54
N LEU A 220 -41.70 4.33 -41.88
CA LEU A 220 -40.59 4.07 -40.96
C LEU A 220 -41.03 3.32 -39.70
N ASP A 221 -42.18 3.66 -39.17
CA ASP A 221 -42.74 3.00 -38.00
C ASP A 221 -43.22 1.58 -38.32
N GLU A 222 -43.85 1.36 -39.48
CA GLU A 222 -44.17 0.04 -40.00
C GLU A 222 -42.91 -0.82 -40.23
N PHE A 223 -41.83 -0.26 -40.73
CA PHE A 223 -40.55 -0.95 -40.87
C PHE A 223 -39.95 -1.31 -39.51
N LYS A 224 -40.02 -0.40 -38.54
CA LYS A 224 -39.54 -0.66 -37.16
C LYS A 224 -40.35 -1.82 -36.50
N GLU A 225 -41.66 -1.82 -36.65
CA GLU A 225 -42.52 -2.88 -36.12
C GLU A 225 -42.20 -4.24 -36.75
N LEU A 226 -41.92 -4.28 -38.03
CA LEU A 226 -41.59 -5.53 -38.76
C LEU A 226 -40.18 -6.07 -38.47
N PHE A 227 -39.19 -5.18 -38.22
CA PHE A 227 -37.79 -5.60 -38.16
C PHE A 227 -37.13 -5.45 -36.78
N LEU A 228 -37.64 -4.53 -35.94
CA LEU A 228 -36.96 -4.17 -34.69
C LEU A 228 -37.77 -4.60 -33.44
N THR A 229 -38.90 -5.31 -33.60
CA THR A 229 -39.61 -5.90 -32.47
C THR A 229 -38.83 -7.07 -31.91
N ALA A 230 -38.82 -7.19 -30.58
CA ALA A 230 -38.13 -8.28 -29.85
C ALA A 230 -38.68 -9.69 -30.18
N GLU A 231 -39.79 -9.75 -30.86
CA GLU A 231 -40.41 -11.01 -31.29
C GLU A 231 -39.85 -11.57 -32.59
N ASN A 232 -39.08 -10.74 -33.37
CA ASN A 232 -38.46 -11.21 -34.61
C ASN A 232 -37.14 -11.95 -34.31
N THR A 233 -37.24 -13.14 -33.76
CA THR A 233 -36.11 -14.03 -33.47
C THR A 233 -35.42 -14.60 -34.71
N THR A 234 -36.02 -14.48 -35.91
CA THR A 234 -35.50 -15.06 -37.12
C THR A 234 -34.60 -14.12 -37.91
N GLY A 235 -34.60 -12.82 -37.60
CA GLY A 235 -33.78 -11.83 -38.32
C GLY A 235 -34.17 -11.57 -39.77
N PHE A 236 -35.23 -12.16 -40.26
CA PHE A 236 -35.74 -12.00 -41.62
C PHE A 236 -37.03 -11.17 -41.63
N GLY A 237 -37.11 -10.24 -42.58
CA GLY A 237 -38.32 -9.50 -42.89
C GLY A 237 -38.53 -9.42 -44.39
N MET A 238 -39.81 -9.48 -44.84
CA MET A 238 -40.15 -9.27 -46.24
C MET A 238 -40.33 -7.78 -46.55
N ILE A 239 -39.69 -7.32 -47.58
CA ILE A 239 -39.76 -5.92 -48.04
C ILE A 239 -40.51 -5.89 -49.35
N GLY A 240 -41.47 -4.97 -49.49
CA GLY A 240 -42.17 -4.74 -50.78
C GLY A 240 -41.25 -4.14 -51.82
N ALA A 241 -41.58 -4.32 -53.09
CA ALA A 241 -40.80 -3.81 -54.23
C ALA A 241 -40.61 -2.29 -54.26
N GLU A 242 -41.29 -1.59 -53.34
CA GLU A 242 -41.22 -0.11 -53.20
C GLU A 242 -40.02 0.35 -52.38
N TYR A 243 -39.31 -0.55 -51.70
CA TYR A 243 -38.22 -0.22 -50.80
C TYR A 243 -36.91 -0.79 -51.27
N GLU A 244 -35.89 0.00 -51.12
CA GLU A 244 -34.50 -0.41 -51.26
C GLU A 244 -33.76 -0.22 -49.94
N VAL A 245 -33.22 -1.27 -49.39
CA VAL A 245 -32.50 -1.23 -48.12
C VAL A 245 -31.03 -1.14 -48.39
N HIS A 246 -30.44 -0.04 -48.06
CA HIS A 246 -28.98 0.11 -48.02
C HIS A 246 -28.50 -0.14 -46.63
N ASN A 247 -27.78 -1.23 -46.41
CA ASN A 247 -27.08 -1.47 -45.15
C ASN A 247 -26.02 -0.39 -45.02
N LEU A 248 -26.11 0.40 -43.96
CA LEU A 248 -25.04 1.28 -43.57
C LEU A 248 -24.02 0.42 -42.82
N ASP A 249 -22.91 0.14 -43.44
CA ASP A 249 -21.72 -0.36 -42.73
C ASP A 249 -21.30 0.71 -41.76
N MET A 250 -21.94 0.73 -40.59
CA MET A 250 -21.40 1.48 -39.47
C MET A 250 -20.09 0.79 -39.09
N LYS A 251 -18.97 1.33 -39.57
CA LYS A 251 -17.67 0.98 -39.05
C LYS A 251 -17.69 1.38 -37.58
N LEU A 252 -18.09 0.44 -36.73
CA LEU A 252 -17.84 0.54 -35.30
C LEU A 252 -16.33 0.72 -35.18
N ASN A 253 -15.90 1.84 -34.64
CA ASN A 253 -14.52 1.99 -34.28
C ASN A 253 -14.26 0.95 -33.17
N PRO A 254 -13.56 -0.15 -33.46
CA PRO A 254 -13.27 -1.09 -32.40
C PRO A 254 -12.53 -0.35 -31.32
N LEU A 255 -12.94 -0.58 -30.07
CA LEU A 255 -12.25 -0.02 -28.91
C LEU A 255 -10.75 -0.25 -29.11
N ASP A 256 -9.95 0.80 -29.06
CA ASP A 256 -8.50 0.68 -29.17
C ASP A 256 -7.96 0.04 -27.89
N THR A 257 -7.89 -1.28 -27.90
CA THR A 257 -7.41 -2.08 -26.76
C THR A 257 -5.99 -1.69 -26.37
N LYS A 258 -5.15 -1.29 -27.33
CA LYS A 258 -3.78 -0.83 -27.06
C LYS A 258 -3.79 0.48 -26.25
N LEU A 259 -4.68 1.40 -26.60
CA LEU A 259 -4.82 2.67 -25.86
C LEU A 259 -5.32 2.41 -24.44
N LEU A 260 -6.26 1.49 -24.23
CA LEU A 260 -6.70 1.07 -22.91
C LEU A 260 -5.57 0.46 -22.08
N ASP A 261 -4.81 -0.45 -22.67
CA ASP A 261 -3.66 -1.06 -22.00
C ASP A 261 -2.61 -0.02 -21.63
N ASP A 262 -2.31 0.92 -22.52
CA ASP A 262 -1.36 2.02 -22.25
C ASP A 262 -1.84 2.92 -21.10
N ILE A 263 -3.12 3.24 -21.06
CA ILE A 263 -3.70 4.05 -19.99
C ILE A 263 -3.69 3.28 -18.67
N THR A 264 -4.04 2.01 -18.68
CA THR A 264 -3.99 1.14 -17.49
C THR A 264 -2.56 1.06 -16.94
N ARG A 265 -1.55 0.87 -17.81
CA ARG A 265 -0.13 0.89 -17.41
C ARG A 265 0.27 2.24 -16.79
N LYS A 266 -0.16 3.35 -17.37
CA LYS A 266 0.11 4.70 -16.82
C LYS A 266 -0.56 4.93 -15.48
N LEU A 267 -1.78 4.42 -15.28
CA LEU A 267 -2.46 4.46 -13.99
C LEU A 267 -1.72 3.65 -12.92
N TYR A 268 -1.29 2.44 -13.25
CA TYR A 268 -0.52 1.62 -12.33
C TYR A 268 0.82 2.28 -11.97
N ASN A 269 1.53 2.81 -12.97
CA ASN A 269 2.78 3.55 -12.74
C ASN A 269 2.59 4.81 -11.89
N TYR A 270 1.44 5.50 -12.00
CA TYR A 270 1.11 6.62 -11.11
C TYR A 270 1.05 6.21 -9.64
N PHE A 271 0.59 5.01 -9.35
CA PHE A 271 0.58 4.46 -7.98
C PHE A 271 1.93 3.83 -7.59
N GLY A 272 2.85 3.65 -8.52
CA GLY A 272 4.16 3.05 -8.27
C GLY A 272 4.18 1.53 -8.36
N VAL A 273 3.22 0.92 -9.06
CA VAL A 273 3.16 -0.52 -9.28
C VAL A 273 3.14 -0.82 -10.77
N SER A 274 3.91 -1.81 -11.22
CA SER A 274 3.89 -2.21 -12.62
C SER A 274 2.78 -3.21 -12.92
N TYR A 275 2.38 -3.29 -14.19
CA TYR A 275 1.39 -4.23 -14.67
C TYR A 275 1.80 -5.69 -14.41
N GLU A 276 3.08 -5.98 -14.57
CA GLU A 276 3.67 -7.30 -14.38
C GLU A 276 3.58 -7.76 -12.92
N ILE A 277 3.73 -6.82 -11.98
CA ILE A 277 3.60 -7.10 -10.53
C ILE A 277 2.16 -7.46 -10.18
N ILE A 278 1.18 -6.72 -10.70
CA ILE A 278 -0.24 -6.97 -10.43
C ILE A 278 -0.67 -8.32 -11.01
N ASN A 279 -0.19 -8.66 -12.20
CA ASN A 279 -0.53 -9.91 -12.88
C ASN A 279 0.30 -11.11 -12.41
N GLY A 280 1.27 -10.93 -11.51
CA GLY A 280 2.10 -12.02 -10.99
C GLY A 280 3.13 -12.57 -11.99
N THR A 281 3.46 -11.80 -13.03
CA THR A 281 4.46 -12.16 -14.06
C THR A 281 5.80 -11.44 -13.87
N ALA A 282 5.93 -10.65 -12.80
CA ALA A 282 7.14 -9.91 -12.49
C ALA A 282 8.29 -10.84 -12.12
N SER A 283 9.51 -10.46 -12.54
CA SER A 283 10.73 -11.11 -12.07
C SER A 283 11.03 -10.76 -10.60
N GLU A 284 11.90 -11.55 -9.94
CA GLU A 284 12.34 -11.24 -8.57
C GLU A 284 12.93 -9.84 -8.45
N LEU A 285 13.77 -9.44 -9.40
CA LEU A 285 14.36 -8.09 -9.43
C LEU A 285 13.30 -6.98 -9.54
N GLN A 286 12.27 -7.18 -10.36
CA GLN A 286 11.17 -6.21 -10.49
C GLN A 286 10.36 -6.11 -9.20
N PHE A 287 10.17 -7.24 -8.50
CA PHE A 287 9.49 -7.25 -7.21
C PHE A 287 10.32 -6.56 -6.12
N GLU A 288 11.62 -6.82 -6.07
CA GLU A 288 12.56 -6.14 -5.17
C GLU A 288 12.54 -4.62 -5.39
N GLN A 289 12.65 -4.17 -6.65
CA GLN A 289 12.54 -2.76 -7.01
C GLN A 289 11.20 -2.13 -6.61
N PHE A 290 10.11 -2.87 -6.73
CA PHE A 290 8.80 -2.42 -6.24
C PHE A 290 8.79 -2.25 -4.73
N VAL A 291 9.34 -3.21 -3.99
CA VAL A 291 9.43 -3.12 -2.53
C VAL A 291 10.27 -1.90 -2.14
N ASP A 292 11.44 -1.73 -2.74
CA ASP A 292 12.37 -0.64 -2.43
C ASP A 292 11.80 0.75 -2.78
N ASN A 293 11.21 0.91 -3.95
CA ASN A 293 10.78 2.21 -4.44
C ASN A 293 9.36 2.60 -4.01
N THR A 294 8.49 1.62 -3.72
CA THR A 294 7.08 1.90 -3.42
C THR A 294 6.71 1.55 -1.99
N ILE A 295 7.11 0.40 -1.48
CA ILE A 295 6.67 -0.07 -0.15
C ILE A 295 7.52 0.53 0.97
N LYS A 296 8.85 0.45 0.88
CA LYS A 296 9.76 0.96 1.93
C LYS A 296 9.54 2.43 2.29
N PRO A 297 9.34 3.36 1.33
CA PRO A 297 9.07 4.75 1.69
C PRO A 297 7.81 4.94 2.54
N TRP A 298 6.76 4.14 2.31
CA TRP A 298 5.58 4.15 3.15
C TRP A 298 5.84 3.60 4.54
N VAL A 299 6.62 2.53 4.63
CA VAL A 299 6.98 1.92 5.91
C VAL A 299 7.80 2.90 6.75
N TRP A 300 8.82 3.52 6.19
CA TRP A 300 9.62 4.54 6.87
C TRP A 300 8.77 5.72 7.35
N GLN A 301 7.86 6.20 6.51
CA GLN A 301 6.96 7.28 6.90
C GLN A 301 6.06 6.87 8.08
N ILE A 302 5.56 5.62 8.10
CA ILE A 302 4.78 5.09 9.22
C ILE A 302 5.64 4.99 10.48
N GLU A 303 6.85 4.46 10.40
CA GLU A 303 7.79 4.35 11.52
C GLU A 303 8.11 5.70 12.13
N GLU A 304 8.54 6.66 11.31
CA GLU A 304 8.95 7.99 11.73
C GLU A 304 7.80 8.78 12.34
N THR A 305 6.67 8.86 11.62
CA THR A 305 5.51 9.64 12.10
C THR A 305 4.86 9.02 13.32
N SER A 306 4.81 7.68 13.40
CA SER A 306 4.30 6.98 14.58
C SER A 306 5.24 7.14 15.78
N THR A 307 6.55 7.04 15.56
CA THR A 307 7.53 7.25 16.63
C THR A 307 7.42 8.65 17.20
N TYR A 308 7.34 9.68 16.36
CA TYR A 308 7.22 11.06 16.80
C TYR A 308 5.90 11.34 17.58
N ALA A 309 4.78 10.80 17.11
CA ALA A 309 3.47 11.04 17.71
C ALA A 309 3.23 10.23 19.01
N LEU A 310 3.83 9.04 19.11
CA LEU A 310 3.57 8.10 20.21
C LEU A 310 4.55 8.21 21.37
N PHE A 311 5.74 8.75 21.14
CA PHE A 311 6.77 8.89 22.17
C PHE A 311 7.13 10.36 22.41
N SER A 312 7.54 10.66 23.62
CA SER A 312 8.17 11.94 23.94
C SER A 312 9.62 11.97 23.45
N GLU A 313 10.17 13.17 23.24
CA GLU A 313 11.59 13.33 22.87
C GLU A 313 12.53 12.55 23.80
N THR A 314 12.26 12.59 25.12
CA THR A 314 13.06 11.86 26.10
C THR A 314 12.99 10.35 25.88
N GLU A 315 11.83 9.80 25.56
CA GLU A 315 11.67 8.36 25.29
C GLU A 315 12.37 7.96 24.00
N ILE A 316 12.32 8.81 22.96
CA ILE A 316 13.05 8.61 21.70
C ILE A 316 14.56 8.61 21.97
N PHE A 317 15.08 9.56 22.75
CA PHE A 317 16.49 9.58 23.16
C PHE A 317 16.91 8.35 23.97
N HIS A 318 15.97 7.69 24.64
CA HIS A 318 16.21 6.41 25.33
C HIS A 318 15.96 5.19 24.43
N GLY A 319 15.94 5.38 23.11
CA GLY A 319 15.90 4.35 22.11
C GLY A 319 14.52 3.73 21.85
N ASN A 320 13.42 4.36 22.31
CA ASN A 320 12.09 3.88 21.97
C ASN A 320 11.69 4.33 20.57
N CYS A 321 11.21 3.41 19.76
CA CYS A 321 10.72 3.67 18.40
C CYS A 321 9.66 2.64 17.97
N VAL A 322 8.93 2.99 16.93
CA VAL A 322 8.13 2.02 16.16
C VAL A 322 8.97 1.55 15.00
N GLN A 323 9.11 0.24 14.83
CA GLN A 323 9.90 -0.37 13.77
C GLN A 323 9.12 -1.50 13.08
N ALA A 324 9.28 -1.60 11.78
CA ALA A 324 8.70 -2.65 10.94
C ALA A 324 9.68 -3.82 10.73
N GLU A 325 9.15 -4.99 10.50
CA GLU A 325 9.96 -6.16 10.09
C GLU A 325 9.73 -6.43 8.60
N LEU A 326 10.72 -6.04 7.76
CA LEU A 326 10.62 -6.10 6.30
C LEU A 326 11.20 -7.37 5.69
N VAL A 327 12.02 -8.14 6.42
CA VAL A 327 12.81 -9.26 5.88
C VAL A 327 11.97 -10.28 5.10
N ASP A 328 10.76 -10.56 5.57
CA ASP A 328 9.88 -11.52 4.91
C ASP A 328 9.24 -11.01 3.61
N LEU A 329 9.19 -9.70 3.43
CA LEU A 329 8.65 -9.08 2.22
C LEU A 329 9.72 -8.93 1.13
N GLU A 330 10.96 -8.65 1.53
CA GLU A 330 12.09 -8.45 0.60
C GLU A 330 12.41 -9.73 -0.18
N ILE A 331 12.14 -10.89 0.40
CA ILE A 331 12.45 -12.18 -0.21
C ILE A 331 11.17 -12.81 -0.78
N SER A 332 11.01 -12.72 -2.09
CA SER A 332 9.74 -13.05 -2.78
C SER A 332 9.46 -14.54 -2.91
N THR A 333 10.49 -15.39 -3.06
CA THR A 333 10.33 -16.81 -3.33
C THR A 333 10.77 -17.70 -2.17
N LEU A 334 10.18 -18.90 -2.05
CA LEU A 334 10.58 -19.87 -1.04
C LEU A 334 12.03 -20.34 -1.26
N ALA A 335 12.47 -20.41 -2.52
CA ALA A 335 13.85 -20.77 -2.84
C ALA A 335 14.83 -19.69 -2.36
N ALA A 336 14.54 -18.41 -2.63
CA ALA A 336 15.35 -17.30 -2.16
C ALA A 336 15.36 -17.20 -0.62
N LYS A 337 14.20 -17.39 0.05
CA LYS A 337 14.14 -17.47 1.52
C LYS A 337 15.00 -18.59 2.08
N THR A 338 14.95 -19.75 1.47
CA THR A 338 15.75 -20.89 1.92
C THR A 338 17.24 -20.62 1.75
N ALA A 339 17.65 -20.05 0.62
CA ALA A 339 19.03 -19.66 0.36
C ALA A 339 19.51 -18.59 1.36
N PHE A 340 18.71 -17.54 1.55
CA PHE A 340 19.00 -16.46 2.51
C PHE A 340 19.20 -16.99 3.94
N TYR A 341 18.26 -17.75 4.48
CA TYR A 341 18.38 -18.27 5.83
C TYR A 341 19.54 -19.28 5.98
N LYS A 342 19.83 -20.05 4.94
CA LYS A 342 20.99 -20.92 4.91
C LYS A 342 22.29 -20.14 5.03
N GLU A 343 22.44 -19.07 4.26
CA GLU A 343 23.62 -18.18 4.33
C GLU A 343 23.72 -17.47 5.69
N MET A 344 22.60 -17.03 6.29
CA MET A 344 22.58 -16.42 7.63
C MET A 344 23.08 -17.36 8.71
N VAL A 345 22.73 -18.67 8.62
CA VAL A 345 23.23 -19.68 9.56
C VAL A 345 24.72 -19.96 9.32
N TYR A 346 25.13 -20.12 8.07
CA TYR A 346 26.53 -20.41 7.74
C TYR A 346 27.45 -19.22 7.99
N GLY A 347 26.96 -18.01 7.81
CA GLY A 347 27.64 -16.77 8.13
C GLY A 347 27.70 -16.44 9.62
N THR A 348 27.16 -17.31 10.50
CA THR A 348 27.09 -17.11 11.96
C THR A 348 26.32 -15.83 12.39
N ILE A 349 25.46 -15.33 11.53
CA ILE A 349 24.64 -14.12 11.78
C ILE A 349 23.40 -14.49 12.58
N MET A 350 22.80 -15.65 12.29
CA MET A 350 21.59 -16.17 12.97
C MET A 350 21.79 -17.61 13.45
N ASN A 351 21.22 -17.90 14.62
CA ASN A 351 21.15 -19.28 15.09
C ASN A 351 19.91 -20.00 14.51
N ARG A 352 19.91 -21.33 14.60
CA ARG A 352 18.84 -22.16 14.03
C ARG A 352 17.48 -21.95 14.70
N ASN A 353 17.45 -21.62 15.99
CA ASN A 353 16.21 -21.35 16.72
C ASN A 353 15.62 -19.98 16.38
N GLU A 354 16.44 -18.98 16.06
CA GLU A 354 15.96 -17.69 15.54
C GLU A 354 15.25 -17.85 14.20
N ILE A 355 15.81 -18.68 13.30
CA ILE A 355 15.16 -18.98 12.02
C ILE A 355 13.84 -19.74 12.22
N ARG A 356 13.84 -20.76 13.12
CA ARG A 356 12.60 -21.47 13.46
C ARG A 356 11.51 -20.54 13.96
N LYS A 357 11.88 -19.57 14.80
CA LYS A 357 10.96 -18.53 15.31
C LYS A 357 10.40 -17.66 14.17
N ARG A 358 11.25 -17.21 13.24
CA ARG A 358 10.82 -16.42 12.06
C ARG A 358 9.91 -17.20 11.11
N LEU A 359 10.16 -18.51 10.96
CA LEU A 359 9.31 -19.40 10.17
C LEU A 359 8.03 -19.84 10.89
N GLY A 360 7.74 -19.33 12.10
CA GLY A 360 6.59 -19.73 12.90
C GLY A 360 6.68 -21.17 13.45
N ILE A 361 7.87 -21.76 13.45
CA ILE A 361 8.12 -23.12 13.96
C ILE A 361 8.49 -23.03 15.44
N THR A 362 7.97 -23.95 16.25
CA THR A 362 8.28 -24.03 17.68
C THR A 362 9.78 -24.12 17.93
N LYS A 363 10.24 -23.48 19.03
CA LYS A 363 11.64 -23.52 19.45
C LYS A 363 12.09 -24.99 19.59
N GLY A 364 13.25 -25.30 19.02
CA GLY A 364 13.91 -26.60 19.17
C GLY A 364 14.75 -26.68 20.44
N PRO A 365 15.49 -27.77 20.61
CA PRO A 365 16.38 -27.96 21.77
C PRO A 365 17.41 -26.83 21.91
N PRO A 366 17.97 -26.62 23.14
CA PRO A 366 18.94 -25.54 23.41
C PRO A 366 20.21 -25.58 22.55
N GLU A 367 20.58 -26.76 22.04
CA GLU A 367 21.73 -26.96 21.15
C GLU A 367 21.57 -26.19 19.83
N LEU A 368 20.32 -25.85 19.44
CA LEU A 368 20.03 -25.06 18.26
C LEU A 368 20.17 -23.54 18.49
N ASP A 369 20.35 -23.10 19.74
CA ASP A 369 20.66 -21.70 20.06
C ASP A 369 22.15 -21.36 19.83
N LYS A 370 23.00 -22.39 19.61
CA LYS A 370 24.42 -22.20 19.33
C LYS A 370 24.62 -21.76 17.87
N PHE A 371 25.50 -20.79 17.68
CA PHE A 371 25.96 -20.43 16.36
C PHE A 371 26.85 -21.54 15.78
N LEU A 372 26.77 -21.78 14.47
CA LEU A 372 27.61 -22.74 13.78
C LEU A 372 28.95 -22.07 13.45
N GLU A 373 30.02 -22.55 14.03
CA GLU A 373 31.37 -22.14 13.61
C GLU A 373 31.68 -22.77 12.25
N ASN A 374 31.97 -21.93 11.27
CA ASN A 374 32.43 -22.41 9.96
C ASN A 374 33.96 -22.66 10.06
N LYS A 375 34.37 -23.92 10.04
CA LYS A 375 35.78 -24.28 10.12
C LYS A 375 36.65 -23.71 8.97
N ASN A 376 36.04 -23.21 7.93
CA ASN A 376 36.75 -22.60 6.79
C ASN A 376 37.12 -21.13 7.03
N PHE A 377 36.60 -20.50 8.09
CA PHE A 377 37.01 -19.15 8.47
C PHE A 377 37.86 -19.20 9.73
N GLN A 378 39.14 -18.85 9.60
CA GLN A 378 40.00 -18.59 10.75
C GLN A 378 39.84 -17.14 11.19
N VAL A 379 39.67 -16.93 12.50
CA VAL A 379 39.75 -15.60 13.08
C VAL A 379 41.20 -15.15 12.95
N LEU A 380 41.45 -14.13 12.16
CA LEU A 380 42.75 -13.49 12.05
C LEU A 380 43.05 -12.74 13.36
N SER A 381 43.93 -13.30 14.18
CA SER A 381 44.49 -12.52 15.29
C SER A 381 45.37 -11.40 14.73
N PRO A 382 45.41 -10.21 15.36
CA PRO A 382 46.28 -9.14 14.93
C PRO A 382 47.73 -9.61 14.81
N GLY A 383 48.31 -9.61 13.60
CA GLY A 383 49.65 -10.09 13.32
C GLY A 383 49.80 -11.46 12.67
N SER A 384 48.71 -12.18 12.40
CA SER A 384 48.74 -13.46 11.66
C SER A 384 48.59 -13.19 10.15
N TYR A 385 49.47 -13.78 9.33
CA TYR A 385 49.35 -13.76 7.87
C TYR A 385 48.75 -15.09 7.40
N VAL A 386 47.77 -15.02 6.48
CA VAL A 386 47.27 -16.21 5.81
C VAL A 386 48.27 -16.62 4.74
N VAL A 387 48.86 -17.77 4.90
CA VAL A 387 49.64 -18.42 3.84
C VAL A 387 48.63 -19.20 2.96
N GLU A 388 48.41 -18.72 1.73
CA GLU A 388 47.67 -19.50 0.74
C GLU A 388 48.34 -20.85 0.50
N GLN A 389 47.76 -21.93 0.98
CA GLN A 389 48.12 -23.27 0.53
C GLN A 389 47.57 -23.46 -0.89
N LYS A 390 48.47 -23.39 -1.88
CA LYS A 390 48.21 -23.93 -3.23
C LYS A 390 47.92 -25.44 -3.10
N GLY A 391 46.77 -25.85 -3.60
CA GLY A 391 46.39 -27.26 -3.67
C GLY A 391 47.45 -28.10 -4.36
N GLY A 392 47.85 -29.16 -3.71
CA GLY A 392 48.71 -30.24 -4.20
C GLY A 392 48.66 -31.38 -3.21
N GLU A 393 48.24 -32.52 -3.72
CA GLU A 393 48.20 -33.89 -3.25
C GLU A 393 48.78 -34.25 -1.87
N SER A 394 48.02 -35.15 -1.21
CA SER A 394 48.37 -36.11 -0.16
C SER A 394 49.86 -36.31 0.15
N ASP A 395 50.29 -36.11 1.40
CA ASP A 395 50.80 -37.19 2.29
C ASP A 395 51.40 -36.61 3.59
N GLU A 396 51.08 -37.30 4.68
CA GLU A 396 51.78 -37.53 5.94
C GLU A 396 52.63 -36.45 6.65
N GLN A 397 52.23 -36.26 7.91
CA GLN A 397 53.09 -35.96 9.09
C GLN A 397 54.12 -34.83 8.99
N GLY A 398 53.88 -33.78 9.73
CA GLY A 398 54.87 -32.77 10.00
C GLY A 398 54.53 -31.84 11.15
N SER A 399 55.10 -32.12 12.30
CA SER A 399 55.12 -31.35 13.55
C SER A 399 55.25 -29.83 13.33
N GLY A 400 54.36 -29.08 13.96
CA GLY A 400 54.42 -27.59 13.98
C GLY A 400 55.61 -27.07 14.75
N GLU A 401 56.49 -26.39 14.07
CA GLU A 401 57.57 -25.61 14.63
C GLU A 401 57.13 -24.15 14.85
N LYS A 402 57.11 -23.73 16.10
CA LYS A 402 56.90 -22.34 16.49
C LYS A 402 58.16 -21.54 16.17
N VAL A 403 58.10 -20.67 15.18
CA VAL A 403 59.14 -19.64 14.96
C VAL A 403 58.75 -18.39 15.73
N THR A 404 59.49 -18.10 16.76
CA THR A 404 59.50 -16.78 17.44
C THR A 404 60.35 -15.80 16.62
N PRO A 405 59.94 -14.53 16.42
CA PRO A 405 60.77 -13.57 15.76
C PRO A 405 61.80 -13.02 16.75
N GLU A 406 63.06 -13.26 16.46
CA GLU A 406 64.16 -12.58 17.09
C GLU A 406 64.41 -11.22 16.41
N SER A 407 64.71 -10.24 17.23
CA SER A 407 65.09 -8.86 17.01
C SER A 407 66.00 -8.62 15.80
N ALA A 408 65.66 -7.57 15.02
CA ALA A 408 66.65 -6.88 14.22
C ALA A 408 66.53 -5.36 14.44
N VAL A 409 67.65 -4.81 14.75
CA VAL A 409 68.09 -3.43 15.00
C VAL A 409 67.63 -2.46 13.94
#